data_e57fd49b8d95b895f5c4e43117ffa428
#
_entry.id   e57fd49b8d95b895f5c4e43117ffa428
#
_cell.length_a   1.000
_cell.length_b   1.000
_cell.length_c   1.000
_cell.angle_alpha   90.00
_cell.angle_beta   90.00
_cell.angle_gamma   90.00
#
_symmetry.space_group_name_H-M   'P 1'
#
loop_
_entity.id
_entity.type
_entity.pdbx_description
1 polymer ?
#
loop_
_entity_poly.entity_id
_entity_poly.type
_entity_poly.pdbx_seq_one_letter_code
_entity_poly.pdbx_strand_id
1 'polypeptide(L)'
;MAAYPIYLAADTQARQLQLINLYAVSRAHLAECLLFADDRPLPGWSRPATPSELDNLVAEAIAAGKKSGRAPWVRSIYGLRAWLHGDNSTAIRLIDESLRNMQDEWRIVPWWGVGALLRVVADTDPEEAFGSPKLIGHHANWAARRYGAAIWELRNSRSPSESIAEADYFVRHTPFHRHMLRTIIAPAVYQAGMEAEAEGWLREADAFCGAAGQRALQRRIRHVLRSLGAKVPRGSTSAVPPHLARLRITARETEILRLVNAGLSNADISHRLFISTRTVESHISSMLQKTGLTTREQLPSASSAKE
;
A
#
# COMPACT_ATOMS: atom_id res chain seq x y z
N MET A 1 9.25 -7.11 2.04
CA MET A 1 9.11 -8.47 2.64
C MET A 1 10.41 -8.96 3.25
N ALA A 2 11.56 -8.83 2.58
CA ALA A 2 12.87 -9.23 3.14
C ALA A 2 13.27 -8.49 4.44
N ALA A 3 12.76 -7.29 4.66
CA ALA A 3 13.05 -6.49 5.86
C ALA A 3 12.27 -6.94 7.12
N TYR A 4 11.19 -7.71 6.99
CA TYR A 4 10.36 -8.12 8.13
C TYR A 4 11.14 -8.87 9.23
N PRO A 5 11.98 -9.87 8.93
CA PRO A 5 12.77 -10.55 9.97
C PRO A 5 13.72 -9.61 10.71
N ILE A 6 14.27 -8.61 10.03
CA ILE A 6 15.17 -7.61 10.61
C ILE A 6 14.42 -6.75 11.63
N TYR A 7 13.24 -6.25 11.26
CA TYR A 7 12.41 -5.44 12.16
C TYR A 7 11.87 -6.27 13.35
N LEU A 8 11.55 -7.54 13.12
CA LEU A 8 11.11 -8.45 14.19
C LEU A 8 12.24 -8.70 15.20
N ALA A 9 13.47 -8.91 14.72
CA ALA A 9 14.64 -9.05 15.60
C ALA A 9 14.92 -7.76 16.38
N ALA A 10 14.86 -6.60 15.72
CA ALA A 10 15.02 -5.30 16.38
C ALA A 10 13.95 -5.04 17.44
N ASP A 11 12.68 -5.41 17.16
CA ASP A 11 11.57 -5.31 18.12
C ASP A 11 11.83 -6.18 19.37
N THR A 12 12.27 -7.41 19.17
CA THR A 12 12.58 -8.34 20.24
C THR A 12 13.70 -7.80 21.13
N GLN A 13 14.80 -7.33 20.53
CA GLN A 13 15.91 -6.73 21.28
C GLN A 13 15.50 -5.44 21.98
N ALA A 14 14.71 -4.59 21.33
CA ALA A 14 14.23 -3.34 21.93
C ALA A 14 13.40 -3.59 23.20
N ARG A 15 12.56 -4.63 23.18
CA ARG A 15 11.80 -5.05 24.38
C ARG A 15 12.72 -5.56 25.50
N GLN A 16 13.67 -6.45 25.18
CA GLN A 16 14.60 -7.03 26.15
C GLN A 16 15.47 -5.97 26.82
N LEU A 17 15.94 -4.99 26.02
CA LEU A 17 16.82 -3.91 26.48
C LEU A 17 16.07 -2.65 26.95
N GLN A 18 14.73 -2.68 26.96
CA GLN A 18 13.85 -1.56 27.32
C GLN A 18 14.11 -0.27 26.50
N LEU A 19 14.56 -0.41 25.24
CA LEU A 19 14.86 0.69 24.33
C LEU A 19 13.59 1.21 23.67
N ILE A 20 12.84 2.05 24.38
CA ILE A 20 11.49 2.50 23.97
C ILE A 20 11.45 3.18 22.59
N ASN A 21 12.50 3.92 22.22
CA ASN A 21 12.58 4.57 20.90
C ASN A 21 12.73 3.54 19.78
N LEU A 22 13.61 2.56 19.95
CA LEU A 22 13.81 1.49 18.98
C LEU A 22 12.56 0.62 18.87
N TYR A 23 11.89 0.37 19.99
CA TYR A 23 10.63 -0.36 20.02
C TYR A 23 9.53 0.36 19.22
N ALA A 24 9.37 1.69 19.40
CA ALA A 24 8.39 2.46 18.64
C ALA A 24 8.64 2.40 17.13
N VAL A 25 9.90 2.56 16.72
CA VAL A 25 10.30 2.53 15.30
C VAL A 25 10.15 1.13 14.69
N SER A 26 10.59 0.08 15.38
CA SER A 26 10.47 -1.30 14.87
C SER A 26 9.00 -1.71 14.71
N ARG A 27 8.13 -1.34 15.67
CA ARG A 27 6.68 -1.57 15.56
C ARG A 27 6.05 -0.87 14.36
N ALA A 28 6.44 0.37 14.09
CA ALA A 28 5.97 1.10 12.92
C ALA A 28 6.37 0.41 11.62
N HIS A 29 7.62 -0.02 11.49
CA HIS A 29 8.08 -0.74 10.30
C HIS A 29 7.48 -2.14 10.16
N LEU A 30 7.20 -2.83 11.27
CA LEU A 30 6.42 -4.07 11.24
C LEU A 30 5.00 -3.82 10.70
N ALA A 31 4.34 -2.73 11.14
CA ALA A 31 3.03 -2.33 10.63
C ALA A 31 3.07 -2.02 9.11
N GLU A 32 4.12 -1.36 8.62
CA GLU A 32 4.33 -1.16 7.18
C GLU A 32 4.50 -2.50 6.44
N CYS A 33 5.25 -3.43 6.99
CA CYS A 33 5.38 -4.77 6.39
C CYS A 33 4.04 -5.47 6.27
N LEU A 34 3.18 -5.40 7.31
CA LEU A 34 1.83 -5.95 7.27
C LEU A 34 0.97 -5.25 6.22
N LEU A 35 1.00 -3.93 6.18
CA LEU A 35 0.23 -3.12 5.23
C LEU A 35 0.53 -3.51 3.78
N PHE A 36 1.81 -3.65 3.42
CA PHE A 36 2.21 -3.95 2.04
C PHE A 36 2.16 -5.44 1.69
N ALA A 37 2.24 -6.35 2.68
CA ALA A 37 2.05 -7.78 2.48
C ALA A 37 0.61 -8.14 2.12
N ASP A 38 -0.34 -7.47 2.78
CA ASP A 38 -1.77 -7.57 2.55
C ASP A 38 -2.34 -9.01 2.71
N ASP A 39 -2.66 -9.69 1.61
CA ASP A 39 -3.22 -11.05 1.61
C ASP A 39 -2.18 -12.18 1.66
N ARG A 40 -0.90 -11.83 1.80
CA ARG A 40 0.19 -12.81 1.96
C ARG A 40 0.64 -12.96 3.41
N PRO A 41 0.86 -14.20 3.86
CA PRO A 41 1.55 -14.41 5.12
C PRO A 41 2.96 -13.79 5.09
N LEU A 42 3.35 -13.18 6.19
CA LEU A 42 4.74 -12.80 6.42
C LEU A 42 5.60 -14.04 6.74
N PRO A 43 6.94 -13.96 6.61
CA PRO A 43 7.82 -15.05 7.02
C PRO A 43 7.50 -15.50 8.45
N GLY A 44 7.25 -16.80 8.64
CA GLY A 44 6.86 -17.38 9.93
C GLY A 44 5.36 -17.29 10.29
N TRP A 45 4.54 -16.70 9.44
CA TRP A 45 3.09 -16.64 9.63
C TRP A 45 2.39 -17.73 8.83
N SER A 46 1.39 -18.38 9.42
CA SER A 46 0.56 -19.39 8.74
C SER A 46 -0.58 -18.80 7.90
N ARG A 47 -0.94 -17.53 8.15
CA ARG A 47 -2.01 -16.80 7.47
C ARG A 47 -1.63 -15.33 7.23
N PRO A 48 -2.34 -14.60 6.34
CA PRO A 48 -2.23 -13.15 6.24
C PRO A 48 -2.56 -12.44 7.55
N ALA A 49 -1.99 -11.27 7.76
CA ALA A 49 -2.32 -10.42 8.88
C ALA A 49 -3.77 -9.91 8.78
N THR A 50 -4.44 -9.80 9.92
CA THR A 50 -5.75 -9.16 10.03
C THR A 50 -5.61 -7.64 10.14
N PRO A 51 -6.66 -6.86 9.81
CA PRO A 51 -6.68 -5.43 10.07
C PRO A 51 -6.40 -5.08 11.52
N SER A 52 -6.92 -5.86 12.48
CA SER A 52 -6.70 -5.64 13.92
C SER A 52 -5.23 -5.83 14.33
N GLU A 53 -4.49 -6.75 13.70
CA GLU A 53 -3.06 -6.91 13.97
C GLU A 53 -2.25 -5.71 13.48
N LEU A 54 -2.61 -5.12 12.34
CA LEU A 54 -2.04 -3.87 11.88
C LEU A 54 -2.37 -2.72 12.86
N ASP A 55 -3.64 -2.59 13.25
CA ASP A 55 -4.08 -1.54 14.16
C ASP A 55 -3.41 -1.65 15.54
N ASN A 56 -3.23 -2.86 16.05
CA ASN A 56 -2.50 -3.10 17.30
C ASN A 56 -1.03 -2.67 17.21
N LEU A 57 -0.32 -3.01 16.13
CA LEU A 57 1.07 -2.59 15.94
C LEU A 57 1.19 -1.06 15.86
N VAL A 58 0.28 -0.41 15.15
CA VAL A 58 0.24 1.06 15.06
C VAL A 58 -0.06 1.67 16.42
N ALA A 59 -1.03 1.14 17.17
CA ALA A 59 -1.38 1.64 18.51
C ALA A 59 -0.21 1.49 19.50
N GLU A 60 0.48 0.35 19.50
CA GLU A 60 1.66 0.13 20.32
C GLU A 60 2.83 1.05 19.96
N ALA A 61 3.07 1.26 18.66
CA ALA A 61 4.09 2.20 18.19
C ALA A 61 3.77 3.64 18.61
N ILE A 62 2.49 4.08 18.51
CA ILE A 62 2.04 5.38 18.98
C ILE A 62 2.22 5.52 20.50
N ALA A 63 1.84 4.51 21.28
CA ALA A 63 1.97 4.54 22.73
C ALA A 63 3.43 4.64 23.18
N ALA A 64 4.32 3.88 22.54
CA ALA A 64 5.76 3.96 22.79
C ALA A 64 6.34 5.30 22.33
N GLY A 65 5.92 5.80 21.19
CA GLY A 65 6.33 7.09 20.62
C GLY A 65 5.95 8.27 21.51
N LYS A 66 4.75 8.26 22.11
CA LYS A 66 4.32 9.29 23.08
C LYS A 66 5.23 9.35 24.31
N LYS A 67 5.67 8.20 24.83
CA LYS A 67 6.57 8.13 26.00
C LYS A 67 7.97 8.65 25.68
N SER A 68 8.43 8.48 24.44
CA SER A 68 9.77 8.86 24.01
C SER A 68 9.84 10.26 23.36
N GLY A 69 8.70 10.93 23.14
CA GLY A 69 8.61 12.16 22.37
C GLY A 69 8.92 11.98 20.88
N ARG A 70 9.02 10.73 20.40
CA ARG A 70 9.41 10.37 19.03
C ARG A 70 8.32 9.55 18.34
N ALA A 71 8.33 9.52 17.02
CA ALA A 71 7.43 8.79 16.13
C ALA A 71 5.99 9.35 15.98
N PRO A 72 5.79 10.68 15.88
CA PRO A 72 4.47 11.22 15.53
C PRO A 72 4.02 10.76 14.13
N TRP A 73 4.96 10.43 13.24
CA TRP A 73 4.72 9.95 11.87
C TRP A 73 4.02 8.59 11.77
N VAL A 74 3.97 7.79 12.83
CA VAL A 74 3.39 6.44 12.79
C VAL A 74 1.94 6.45 12.30
N ARG A 75 1.19 7.48 12.62
CA ARG A 75 -0.20 7.62 12.15
C ARG A 75 -0.31 7.79 10.63
N SER A 76 0.76 8.22 9.95
CA SER A 76 0.77 8.30 8.48
C SER A 76 0.57 6.94 7.79
N ILE A 77 0.81 5.83 8.50
CA ILE A 77 0.51 4.46 8.03
C ILE A 77 -0.99 4.31 7.69
N TYR A 78 -1.87 4.93 8.46
CA TYR A 78 -3.31 4.95 8.14
C TYR A 78 -3.60 5.77 6.87
N GLY A 79 -2.86 6.85 6.64
CA GLY A 79 -2.94 7.60 5.40
C GLY A 79 -2.46 6.79 4.19
N LEU A 80 -1.36 6.03 4.34
CA LEU A 80 -0.91 5.10 3.31
C LEU A 80 -1.95 4.00 3.03
N ARG A 81 -2.59 3.48 4.08
CA ARG A 81 -3.68 2.50 3.93
C ARG A 81 -4.83 3.10 3.12
N ALA A 82 -5.25 4.33 3.43
CA ALA A 82 -6.29 5.03 2.68
C ALA A 82 -5.90 5.21 1.20
N TRP A 83 -4.68 5.65 0.93
CA TRP A 83 -4.19 5.79 -0.44
C TRP A 83 -4.16 4.45 -1.20
N LEU A 84 -3.70 3.38 -0.58
CA LEU A 84 -3.70 2.04 -1.18
C LEU A 84 -5.11 1.56 -1.52
N HIS A 85 -6.13 2.01 -0.78
CA HIS A 85 -7.54 1.76 -1.04
C HIS A 85 -8.20 2.78 -1.99
N GLY A 86 -7.46 3.75 -2.50
CA GLY A 86 -7.95 4.74 -3.48
C GLY A 86 -8.54 6.01 -2.89
N ASP A 87 -8.61 6.14 -1.58
CA ASP A 87 -9.10 7.33 -0.90
C ASP A 87 -7.98 8.35 -0.68
N ASN A 88 -7.72 9.16 -1.73
CA ASN A 88 -6.66 10.16 -1.71
C ASN A 88 -6.96 11.29 -0.70
N SER A 89 -8.23 11.67 -0.52
CA SER A 89 -8.62 12.75 0.39
C SER A 89 -8.35 12.39 1.86
N THR A 90 -8.76 11.21 2.27
CA THR A 90 -8.44 10.69 3.61
C THR A 90 -6.94 10.46 3.77
N ALA A 91 -6.23 10.02 2.74
CA ALA A 91 -4.78 9.84 2.78
C ALA A 91 -4.06 11.18 3.06
N ILE A 92 -4.37 12.24 2.31
CA ILE A 92 -3.81 13.58 2.52
C ILE A 92 -4.08 14.04 3.95
N ARG A 93 -5.34 14.01 4.38
CA ARG A 93 -5.72 14.48 5.72
C ARG A 93 -4.97 13.74 6.83
N LEU A 94 -4.90 12.41 6.78
CA LEU A 94 -4.26 11.61 7.83
C LEU A 94 -2.74 11.76 7.83
N ILE A 95 -2.10 11.90 6.66
CA ILE A 95 -0.66 12.16 6.57
C ILE A 95 -0.37 13.57 7.13
N ASP A 96 -1.12 14.59 6.72
CA ASP A 96 -0.93 15.95 7.20
C ASP A 96 -1.17 16.08 8.70
N GLU A 97 -2.21 15.46 9.24
CA GLU A 97 -2.48 15.42 10.68
C GLU A 97 -1.33 14.76 11.46
N SER A 98 -0.75 13.68 10.92
CA SER A 98 0.35 12.99 11.59
C SER A 98 1.66 13.76 11.57
N LEU A 99 1.84 14.61 10.55
CA LEU A 99 3.09 15.35 10.32
C LEU A 99 3.05 16.81 10.82
N ARG A 100 1.86 17.35 11.10
CA ARG A 100 1.66 18.76 11.50
C ARG A 100 2.45 19.17 12.72
N ASN A 101 2.66 18.26 13.65
CA ASN A 101 3.38 18.51 14.90
C ASN A 101 4.83 18.01 14.87
N MET A 102 5.33 17.62 13.67
CA MET A 102 6.73 17.24 13.53
C MET A 102 7.59 18.48 13.44
N GLN A 103 8.62 18.55 14.29
CA GLN A 103 9.68 19.53 14.13
C GLN A 103 10.42 19.29 12.81
N ASP A 104 10.96 20.33 12.22
CA ASP A 104 11.59 20.32 10.89
C ASP A 104 12.67 19.24 10.69
N GLU A 105 13.30 18.81 11.78
CA GLU A 105 14.34 17.78 11.81
C GLU A 105 13.85 16.37 11.38
N TRP A 106 12.52 16.13 11.32
CA TRP A 106 11.94 14.80 11.06
C TRP A 106 11.41 14.59 9.63
N ARG A 107 11.63 15.54 8.71
CA ARG A 107 11.29 15.39 7.29
C ARG A 107 12.16 14.34 6.56
N ILE A 108 12.79 13.45 7.34
CA ILE A 108 13.48 12.24 6.85
C ILE A 108 12.53 11.10 6.55
N VAL A 109 11.25 11.19 6.94
CA VAL A 109 10.27 10.12 6.75
C VAL A 109 9.78 10.13 5.30
N PRO A 110 9.87 8.99 4.56
CA PRO A 110 9.47 8.95 3.15
C PRO A 110 8.01 9.31 2.91
N TRP A 111 7.13 9.07 3.88
CA TRP A 111 5.69 9.30 3.76
C TRP A 111 5.30 10.78 3.75
N TRP A 112 6.17 11.66 4.24
CA TRP A 112 5.97 13.11 4.10
C TRP A 112 5.92 13.52 2.63
N GLY A 113 6.88 13.08 1.82
CA GLY A 113 6.89 13.35 0.38
C GLY A 113 5.68 12.77 -0.36
N VAL A 114 5.16 11.63 0.09
CA VAL A 114 3.93 11.03 -0.46
C VAL A 114 2.74 11.95 -0.20
N GLY A 115 2.56 12.44 1.03
CA GLY A 115 1.48 13.38 1.36
C GLY A 115 1.56 14.68 0.56
N ALA A 116 2.76 15.27 0.48
CA ALA A 116 3.00 16.48 -0.31
C ALA A 116 2.70 16.25 -1.81
N LEU A 117 3.16 15.13 -2.38
CA LEU A 117 2.90 14.79 -3.78
C LEU A 117 1.41 14.57 -4.07
N LEU A 118 0.68 13.93 -3.15
CA LEU A 118 -0.77 13.77 -3.27
C LEU A 118 -1.49 15.13 -3.28
N ARG A 119 -1.03 16.11 -2.49
CA ARG A 119 -1.56 17.48 -2.54
C ARG A 119 -1.30 18.16 -3.87
N VAL A 120 -0.08 18.01 -4.43
CA VAL A 120 0.23 18.54 -5.76
C VAL A 120 -0.68 17.91 -6.82
N VAL A 121 -0.89 16.60 -6.78
CA VAL A 121 -1.82 15.91 -7.68
C VAL A 121 -3.24 16.43 -7.50
N ALA A 122 -3.64 16.80 -6.28
CA ALA A 122 -4.94 17.41 -5.95
C ALA A 122 -5.00 18.93 -6.19
N ASP A 123 -4.00 19.50 -6.88
CA ASP A 123 -3.95 20.91 -7.34
C ASP A 123 -3.29 21.93 -6.39
N THR A 124 -2.54 21.49 -5.38
CA THR A 124 -1.72 22.40 -4.56
C THR A 124 -0.42 22.77 -5.28
N ASP A 125 0.04 24.00 -5.11
CA ASP A 125 1.35 24.44 -5.63
C ASP A 125 2.49 23.61 -5.01
N PRO A 126 3.49 23.18 -5.81
CA PRO A 126 4.59 22.36 -5.29
C PRO A 126 5.41 23.06 -4.17
N GLU A 127 5.63 24.37 -4.26
CA GLU A 127 6.36 25.10 -3.22
C GLU A 127 5.58 25.16 -1.91
N GLU A 128 4.26 25.32 -1.99
CA GLU A 128 3.37 25.23 -0.83
C GLU A 128 3.35 23.81 -0.26
N ALA A 129 3.21 22.80 -1.12
CA ALA A 129 3.10 21.39 -0.69
C ALA A 129 4.38 20.87 -0.02
N PHE A 130 5.55 21.20 -0.56
CA PHE A 130 6.85 20.71 -0.10
C PHE A 130 7.61 21.66 0.83
N GLY A 131 7.28 22.95 0.82
CA GLY A 131 7.97 23.98 1.61
C GLY A 131 9.45 24.11 1.27
N SER A 132 10.25 24.58 2.24
CA SER A 132 11.68 24.84 2.01
C SER A 132 12.48 23.58 1.67
N PRO A 133 13.32 23.60 0.61
CA PRO A 133 14.18 22.48 0.24
C PRO A 133 15.19 22.07 1.33
N LYS A 134 15.59 22.99 2.21
CA LYS A 134 16.59 22.74 3.25
C LYS A 134 16.21 21.67 4.25
N LEU A 135 14.93 21.29 4.29
CA LEU A 135 14.36 20.37 5.29
C LEU A 135 14.06 18.97 4.70
N ILE A 136 14.44 18.68 3.46
CA ILE A 136 14.17 17.40 2.82
C ILE A 136 15.35 16.45 3.06
N GLY A 137 15.20 15.53 4.02
CA GLY A 137 16.27 14.64 4.44
C GLY A 137 16.32 13.27 3.76
N HIS A 138 15.24 12.84 3.08
CA HIS A 138 15.14 11.50 2.49
C HIS A 138 15.07 11.55 0.95
N HIS A 139 15.83 10.66 0.26
CA HIS A 139 15.88 10.63 -1.20
C HIS A 139 14.51 10.48 -1.87
N ALA A 140 13.59 9.68 -1.28
CA ALA A 140 12.24 9.56 -1.81
C ALA A 140 11.43 10.86 -1.71
N ASN A 141 11.71 11.72 -0.73
CA ASN A 141 11.07 13.03 -0.61
C ASN A 141 11.59 14.01 -1.68
N TRP A 142 12.88 13.95 -2.01
CA TRP A 142 13.44 14.69 -3.16
C TRP A 142 12.81 14.22 -4.46
N ALA A 143 12.70 12.91 -4.68
CA ALA A 143 12.02 12.37 -5.84
C ALA A 143 10.55 12.82 -5.92
N ALA A 144 9.82 12.75 -4.80
CA ALA A 144 8.44 13.23 -4.72
C ALA A 144 8.32 14.71 -5.10
N ARG A 145 9.23 15.55 -4.59
CA ARG A 145 9.28 16.99 -4.95
C ARG A 145 9.50 17.19 -6.45
N ARG A 146 10.44 16.48 -7.06
CA ARG A 146 10.71 16.59 -8.50
C ARG A 146 9.55 16.04 -9.35
N TYR A 147 8.90 14.96 -8.95
CA TYR A 147 7.66 14.53 -9.58
C TYR A 147 6.52 15.54 -9.42
N GLY A 148 6.45 16.24 -8.28
CA GLY A 148 5.52 17.34 -8.09
C GLY A 148 5.79 18.51 -9.06
N ALA A 149 7.07 18.88 -9.24
CA ALA A 149 7.47 19.87 -10.23
C ALA A 149 7.09 19.45 -11.66
N ALA A 150 7.29 18.17 -12.02
CA ALA A 150 6.88 17.63 -13.33
C ALA A 150 5.37 17.79 -13.58
N ILE A 151 4.52 17.52 -12.58
CA ILE A 151 3.07 17.74 -12.70
C ILE A 151 2.75 19.22 -12.92
N TRP A 152 3.43 20.10 -12.20
CA TRP A 152 3.26 21.54 -12.36
C TRP A 152 3.68 22.03 -13.75
N GLU A 153 4.81 21.52 -14.26
CA GLU A 153 5.30 21.77 -15.62
C GLU A 153 4.27 21.32 -16.67
N LEU A 154 3.71 20.11 -16.53
CA LEU A 154 2.66 19.59 -17.41
C LEU A 154 1.41 20.49 -17.43
N ARG A 155 0.95 20.94 -16.27
CA ARG A 155 -0.21 21.85 -16.15
C ARG A 155 0.03 23.21 -16.82
N ASN A 156 1.29 23.64 -16.87
CA ASN A 156 1.71 24.88 -17.51
C ASN A 156 2.24 24.68 -18.94
N SER A 157 1.93 23.55 -19.57
CA SER A 157 2.35 23.19 -20.95
C SER A 157 3.88 23.26 -21.14
N ARG A 158 4.63 22.89 -20.12
CA ARG A 158 6.10 22.77 -20.15
C ARG A 158 6.50 21.30 -20.20
N SER A 159 7.71 21.02 -20.70
CA SER A 159 8.25 19.68 -20.71
C SER A 159 8.63 19.21 -19.30
N PRO A 160 8.11 18.05 -18.82
CA PRO A 160 8.44 17.51 -17.49
C PRO A 160 9.70 16.64 -17.49
N SER A 161 10.37 16.47 -18.64
CA SER A 161 11.39 15.43 -18.84
C SER A 161 12.57 15.54 -17.89
N GLU A 162 13.03 16.75 -17.62
CA GLU A 162 14.15 17.00 -16.69
C GLU A 162 13.73 16.69 -15.25
N SER A 163 12.59 17.16 -14.82
CA SER A 163 12.06 16.92 -13.48
C SER A 163 11.81 15.43 -13.22
N ILE A 164 11.30 14.68 -14.23
CA ILE A 164 11.12 13.24 -14.16
C ILE A 164 12.48 12.53 -14.05
N ALA A 165 13.45 12.91 -14.89
CA ALA A 165 14.79 12.29 -14.87
C ALA A 165 15.50 12.52 -13.52
N GLU A 166 15.41 13.70 -12.94
CA GLU A 166 15.95 13.99 -11.62
C GLU A 166 15.23 13.20 -10.52
N ALA A 167 13.90 13.10 -10.58
CA ALA A 167 13.14 12.30 -9.64
C ALA A 167 13.61 10.82 -9.67
N ASP A 168 13.74 10.25 -10.87
CA ASP A 168 14.21 8.89 -11.07
C ASP A 168 15.63 8.68 -10.57
N TYR A 169 16.51 9.67 -10.73
CA TYR A 169 17.86 9.61 -10.19
C TYR A 169 17.88 9.49 -8.67
N PHE A 170 17.03 10.24 -7.95
CA PHE A 170 16.95 10.14 -6.49
C PHE A 170 16.51 8.75 -6.00
N VAL A 171 15.64 8.07 -6.74
CA VAL A 171 15.10 6.75 -6.36
C VAL A 171 15.67 5.59 -7.17
N ARG A 172 16.79 5.79 -7.90
CA ARG A 172 17.40 4.77 -8.76
C ARG A 172 17.76 3.47 -8.05
N HIS A 173 18.10 3.54 -6.76
CA HIS A 173 18.45 2.39 -5.92
C HIS A 173 17.32 1.91 -5.02
N THR A 174 16.13 2.52 -5.11
CA THR A 174 14.96 2.17 -4.31
C THR A 174 13.73 1.96 -5.21
N PRO A 175 13.68 0.84 -5.96
CA PRO A 175 12.61 0.57 -6.93
C PRO A 175 11.22 0.66 -6.32
N PHE A 176 11.05 0.24 -5.06
CA PHE A 176 9.76 0.35 -4.37
C PHE A 176 9.25 1.79 -4.31
N HIS A 177 10.09 2.75 -3.89
CA HIS A 177 9.69 4.15 -3.83
C HIS A 177 9.44 4.72 -5.23
N ARG A 178 10.27 4.37 -6.22
CA ARG A 178 10.08 4.79 -7.61
C ARG A 178 8.70 4.37 -8.14
N HIS A 179 8.36 3.11 -8.00
CA HIS A 179 7.09 2.59 -8.49
C HIS A 179 5.89 3.15 -7.74
N MET A 180 6.02 3.35 -6.43
CA MET A 180 4.98 3.97 -5.63
C MET A 180 4.72 5.42 -6.04
N LEU A 181 5.77 6.25 -6.16
CA LEU A 181 5.64 7.66 -6.52
C LEU A 181 5.13 7.82 -7.97
N ARG A 182 5.64 7.01 -8.91
CA ARG A 182 5.14 7.00 -10.30
C ARG A 182 3.67 6.57 -10.37
N THR A 183 3.22 5.67 -9.49
CA THR A 183 1.79 5.29 -9.41
C THR A 183 0.91 6.47 -8.97
N ILE A 184 1.42 7.37 -8.14
CA ILE A 184 0.69 8.57 -7.71
C ILE A 184 0.52 9.54 -8.87
N ILE A 185 1.57 9.78 -9.67
CA ILE A 185 1.56 10.81 -10.73
C ILE A 185 1.02 10.29 -12.07
N ALA A 186 1.01 8.99 -12.30
CA ALA A 186 0.63 8.39 -13.58
C ALA A 186 -0.72 8.90 -14.14
N PRO A 187 -1.79 9.11 -13.36
CA PRO A 187 -3.03 9.67 -13.88
C PRO A 187 -2.86 11.07 -14.47
N ALA A 188 -2.08 11.94 -13.83
CA ALA A 188 -1.84 13.29 -14.33
C ALA A 188 -0.97 13.29 -15.59
N VAL A 189 0.06 12.45 -15.64
CA VAL A 189 0.91 12.26 -16.82
C VAL A 189 0.10 11.71 -18.01
N TYR A 190 -0.77 10.74 -17.74
CA TYR A 190 -1.69 10.19 -18.75
C TYR A 190 -2.63 11.25 -19.33
N GLN A 191 -3.26 12.05 -18.46
CA GLN A 191 -4.17 13.14 -18.86
C GLN A 191 -3.48 14.26 -19.64
N ALA A 192 -2.17 14.43 -19.44
CA ALA A 192 -1.36 15.38 -20.20
C ALA A 192 -0.92 14.87 -21.59
N GLY A 193 -1.43 13.70 -22.04
CA GLY A 193 -1.13 13.14 -23.36
C GLY A 193 0.09 12.23 -23.40
N MET A 194 0.72 11.92 -22.27
CA MET A 194 1.86 10.98 -22.15
C MET A 194 1.37 9.58 -21.76
N GLU A 195 0.38 9.08 -22.49
CA GLU A 195 -0.34 7.84 -22.16
C GLU A 195 0.57 6.61 -22.14
N ALA A 196 1.41 6.47 -23.18
CA ALA A 196 2.31 5.32 -23.32
C ALA A 196 3.35 5.26 -22.17
N GLU A 197 3.85 6.41 -21.73
CA GLU A 197 4.81 6.50 -20.63
C GLU A 197 4.15 6.16 -19.30
N ALA A 198 3.00 6.73 -19.00
CA ALA A 198 2.23 6.46 -17.80
C ALA A 198 1.86 4.97 -17.68
N GLU A 199 1.35 4.37 -18.78
CA GLU A 199 1.07 2.94 -18.82
C GLU A 199 2.33 2.09 -18.65
N GLY A 200 3.44 2.46 -19.29
CA GLY A 200 4.72 1.78 -19.18
C GLY A 200 5.20 1.71 -17.72
N TRP A 201 5.15 2.82 -17.01
CA TRP A 201 5.48 2.89 -15.58
C TRP A 201 4.61 1.99 -14.72
N LEU A 202 3.30 2.00 -14.96
CA LEU A 202 2.36 1.18 -14.18
C LEU A 202 2.54 -0.32 -14.47
N ARG A 203 2.86 -0.72 -15.70
CA ARG A 203 3.13 -2.11 -16.06
C ARG A 203 4.44 -2.61 -15.43
N GLU A 204 5.49 -1.79 -15.46
CA GLU A 204 6.76 -2.08 -14.79
C GLU A 204 6.54 -2.25 -13.28
N ALA A 205 5.77 -1.34 -12.69
CA ALA A 205 5.40 -1.39 -11.26
C ALA A 205 4.57 -2.63 -10.91
N ASP A 206 3.58 -3.03 -11.74
CA ASP A 206 2.78 -4.24 -11.53
C ASP A 206 3.65 -5.49 -11.52
N ALA A 207 4.58 -5.60 -12.48
CA ALA A 207 5.52 -6.72 -12.57
C ALA A 207 6.45 -6.78 -11.35
N PHE A 208 7.05 -5.63 -10.98
CA PHE A 208 7.92 -5.53 -9.81
C PHE A 208 7.19 -5.93 -8.52
N CYS A 209 6.02 -5.34 -8.27
CA CYS A 209 5.24 -5.63 -7.07
C CYS A 209 4.78 -7.09 -7.03
N GLY A 210 4.46 -7.68 -8.19
CA GLY A 210 4.12 -9.09 -8.31
C GLY A 210 5.27 -10.00 -7.88
N ALA A 211 6.49 -9.73 -8.37
CA ALA A 211 7.69 -10.49 -8.03
C ALA A 211 8.11 -10.27 -6.57
N ALA A 212 8.05 -9.03 -6.09
CA ALA A 212 8.43 -8.67 -4.73
C ALA A 212 7.38 -9.04 -3.66
N GLY A 213 6.20 -9.51 -4.06
CA GLY A 213 5.11 -9.84 -3.13
C GLY A 213 4.42 -8.63 -2.49
N GLN A 214 4.53 -7.45 -3.09
CA GLN A 214 3.93 -6.19 -2.61
C GLN A 214 2.47 -6.07 -3.06
N ARG A 215 1.60 -6.92 -2.51
CA ARG A 215 0.24 -7.13 -3.02
C ARG A 215 -0.66 -5.91 -2.89
N ALA A 216 -0.56 -5.17 -1.79
CA ALA A 216 -1.37 -3.96 -1.60
C ALA A 216 -1.06 -2.92 -2.68
N LEU A 217 0.23 -2.63 -2.91
CA LEU A 217 0.65 -1.69 -3.95
C LEU A 217 0.29 -2.21 -5.35
N GLN A 218 0.47 -3.51 -5.62
CA GLN A 218 0.09 -4.12 -6.88
C GLN A 218 -1.41 -3.94 -7.18
N ARG A 219 -2.28 -4.12 -6.18
CA ARG A 219 -3.72 -3.86 -6.35
C ARG A 219 -4.02 -2.41 -6.66
N ARG A 220 -3.35 -1.47 -5.97
CA ARG A 220 -3.49 -0.04 -6.24
C ARG A 220 -3.07 0.29 -7.68
N ILE A 221 -1.93 -0.21 -8.14
CA ILE A 221 -1.44 -0.03 -9.52
C ILE A 221 -2.47 -0.54 -10.54
N ARG A 222 -3.00 -1.74 -10.34
CA ARG A 222 -4.00 -2.32 -11.21
C ARG A 222 -5.32 -1.55 -11.19
N HIS A 223 -5.68 -0.96 -10.06
CA HIS A 223 -6.82 -0.06 -9.98
C HIS A 223 -6.58 1.20 -10.84
N VAL A 224 -5.42 1.83 -10.71
CA VAL A 224 -5.05 2.99 -11.54
C VAL A 224 -5.05 2.63 -13.03
N LEU A 225 -4.45 1.51 -13.44
CA LEU A 225 -4.49 1.04 -14.84
C LEU A 225 -5.93 0.92 -15.36
N ARG A 226 -6.84 0.34 -14.57
CA ARG A 226 -8.26 0.22 -14.97
C ARG A 226 -8.94 1.58 -15.10
N SER A 227 -8.67 2.51 -14.19
CA SER A 227 -9.26 3.86 -14.26
C SER A 227 -8.80 4.66 -15.48
N LEU A 228 -7.62 4.31 -16.02
CA LEU A 228 -7.09 4.88 -17.27
C LEU A 228 -7.57 4.12 -18.53
N GLY A 229 -8.44 3.11 -18.39
CA GLY A 229 -8.93 2.31 -19.51
C GLY A 229 -7.93 1.26 -20.03
N ALA A 230 -6.77 1.13 -19.39
CA ALA A 230 -5.73 0.18 -19.80
C ALA A 230 -6.12 -1.28 -19.50
N LYS A 231 -5.78 -2.19 -20.42
CA LYS A 231 -5.93 -3.63 -20.17
C LYS A 231 -4.98 -4.06 -19.06
N VAL A 232 -5.53 -4.47 -17.92
CA VAL A 232 -4.74 -5.05 -16.84
C VAL A 232 -4.51 -6.52 -17.13
N PRO A 233 -3.27 -7.03 -17.06
CA PRO A 233 -3.05 -8.46 -17.07
C PRO A 233 -3.97 -9.11 -16.04
N ARG A 234 -4.77 -10.09 -16.44
CA ARG A 234 -5.45 -10.95 -15.47
C ARG A 234 -4.31 -11.48 -14.62
N GLY A 235 -4.25 -11.05 -13.33
CA GLY A 235 -3.17 -11.47 -12.47
C GLY A 235 -2.98 -12.97 -12.66
N SER A 236 -1.75 -13.47 -12.57
CA SER A 236 -1.56 -14.90 -12.41
C SER A 236 -2.33 -15.22 -11.13
N THR A 237 -3.56 -15.60 -11.30
CA THR A 237 -4.40 -16.13 -10.26
C THR A 237 -3.56 -17.23 -9.67
N SER A 238 -3.17 -17.11 -8.42
CA SER A 238 -2.67 -18.23 -7.64
C SER A 238 -3.48 -19.42 -8.11
N ALA A 239 -2.82 -20.41 -8.69
CA ALA A 239 -3.50 -21.55 -9.31
C ALA A 239 -4.57 -22.03 -8.32
N VAL A 240 -5.81 -22.13 -8.79
CA VAL A 240 -6.89 -22.62 -7.94
C VAL A 240 -6.44 -23.99 -7.45
N PRO A 241 -6.35 -24.22 -6.13
CA PRO A 241 -5.94 -25.51 -5.62
C PRO A 241 -6.77 -26.64 -6.27
N PRO A 242 -6.19 -27.80 -6.61
CA PRO A 242 -6.88 -28.84 -7.36
C PRO A 242 -8.22 -29.26 -6.74
N HIS A 243 -8.31 -29.32 -5.40
CA HIS A 243 -9.54 -29.66 -4.68
C HIS A 243 -10.64 -28.57 -4.87
N LEU A 244 -10.27 -27.29 -4.89
CA LEU A 244 -11.21 -26.19 -5.15
C LEU A 244 -11.60 -26.13 -6.63
N ALA A 245 -10.68 -26.46 -7.54
CA ALA A 245 -10.96 -26.54 -8.97
C ALA A 245 -12.01 -27.62 -9.30
N ARG A 246 -11.96 -28.77 -8.60
CA ARG A 246 -12.96 -29.84 -8.70
C ARG A 246 -14.38 -29.35 -8.31
N LEU A 247 -14.46 -28.44 -7.35
CA LEU A 247 -15.71 -27.79 -6.93
C LEU A 247 -16.09 -26.60 -7.84
N ARG A 248 -15.40 -26.40 -8.95
CA ARG A 248 -15.60 -25.26 -9.87
C ARG A 248 -15.46 -23.89 -9.20
N ILE A 249 -14.69 -23.83 -8.10
CA ILE A 249 -14.34 -22.56 -7.46
C ILE A 249 -13.41 -21.80 -8.39
N THR A 250 -13.78 -20.57 -8.72
CA THR A 250 -12.97 -19.71 -9.59
C THR A 250 -11.78 -19.12 -8.83
N ALA A 251 -10.83 -18.59 -9.54
CA ALA A 251 -9.69 -17.90 -8.95
C ALA A 251 -10.12 -16.70 -8.08
N ARG A 252 -11.17 -15.96 -8.51
CA ARG A 252 -11.71 -14.84 -7.71
C ARG A 252 -12.40 -15.32 -6.44
N GLU A 253 -13.14 -16.40 -6.52
CA GLU A 253 -13.74 -17.03 -5.34
C GLU A 253 -12.66 -17.60 -4.41
N THR A 254 -11.57 -18.17 -4.93
CA THR A 254 -10.43 -18.61 -4.12
C THR A 254 -9.78 -17.43 -3.36
N GLU A 255 -9.67 -16.28 -3.99
CA GLU A 255 -9.15 -15.06 -3.35
C GLU A 255 -10.06 -14.59 -2.21
N ILE A 256 -11.37 -14.56 -2.45
CA ILE A 256 -12.37 -14.21 -1.42
C ILE A 256 -12.38 -15.26 -0.30
N LEU A 257 -12.33 -16.55 -0.62
CA LEU A 257 -12.28 -17.63 0.35
C LEU A 257 -11.10 -17.51 1.31
N ARG A 258 -9.92 -17.13 0.81
CA ARG A 258 -8.74 -16.86 1.67
C ARG A 258 -8.99 -15.74 2.67
N LEU A 259 -9.68 -14.68 2.26
CA LEU A 259 -10.01 -13.55 3.12
C LEU A 259 -11.10 -13.90 4.14
N VAL A 260 -12.08 -14.72 3.74
CA VAL A 260 -13.06 -15.30 4.66
C VAL A 260 -12.37 -16.15 5.73
N ASN A 261 -11.43 -17.01 5.32
CA ASN A 261 -10.63 -17.85 6.21
C ASN A 261 -9.74 -17.03 7.16
N ALA A 262 -9.33 -15.83 6.74
CA ALA A 262 -8.61 -14.88 7.58
C ALA A 262 -9.53 -14.07 8.52
N GLY A 263 -10.85 -14.36 8.55
CA GLY A 263 -11.82 -13.75 9.45
C GLY A 263 -12.28 -12.34 9.05
N LEU A 264 -12.02 -11.89 7.81
CA LEU A 264 -12.43 -10.55 7.37
C LEU A 264 -13.94 -10.48 7.16
N SER A 265 -14.55 -9.31 7.48
CA SER A 265 -15.95 -9.03 7.15
C SER A 265 -16.15 -8.81 5.64
N ASN A 266 -17.40 -8.85 5.16
CA ASN A 266 -17.70 -8.54 3.76
C ASN A 266 -17.31 -7.10 3.39
N ALA A 267 -17.43 -6.16 4.32
CA ALA A 267 -16.99 -4.79 4.15
C ALA A 267 -15.46 -4.71 3.98
N ASP A 268 -14.68 -5.39 4.84
CA ASP A 268 -13.22 -5.43 4.74
C ASP A 268 -12.77 -6.08 3.43
N ILE A 269 -13.42 -7.19 3.03
CA ILE A 269 -13.15 -7.87 1.77
C ILE A 269 -13.45 -6.96 0.58
N SER A 270 -14.58 -6.24 0.61
CA SER A 270 -14.98 -5.32 -0.45
C SER A 270 -13.96 -4.18 -0.62
N HIS A 271 -13.55 -3.57 0.47
CA HIS A 271 -12.49 -2.56 0.50
C HIS A 271 -11.16 -3.13 -0.02
N ARG A 272 -10.77 -4.30 0.45
CA ARG A 272 -9.50 -4.94 0.11
C ARG A 272 -9.39 -5.36 -1.35
N LEU A 273 -10.51 -5.75 -1.96
CA LEU A 273 -10.57 -6.23 -3.33
C LEU A 273 -11.07 -5.19 -4.34
N PHE A 274 -11.37 -3.97 -3.90
CA PHE A 274 -11.93 -2.87 -4.71
C PHE A 274 -13.20 -3.30 -5.49
N ILE A 275 -14.13 -3.94 -4.78
CA ILE A 275 -15.44 -4.33 -5.30
C ILE A 275 -16.53 -3.95 -4.30
N SER A 276 -17.79 -3.95 -4.73
CA SER A 276 -18.89 -3.66 -3.82
C SER A 276 -19.10 -4.79 -2.81
N THR A 277 -19.62 -4.49 -1.62
CA THR A 277 -20.02 -5.48 -0.61
C THR A 277 -21.02 -6.48 -1.21
N ARG A 278 -21.95 -6.01 -2.04
CA ARG A 278 -22.90 -6.85 -2.78
C ARG A 278 -22.18 -7.85 -3.71
N THR A 279 -21.07 -7.46 -4.34
CA THR A 279 -20.27 -8.36 -5.18
C THR A 279 -19.60 -9.44 -4.33
N VAL A 280 -19.12 -9.09 -3.12
CA VAL A 280 -18.55 -10.07 -2.18
C VAL A 280 -19.63 -11.07 -1.75
N GLU A 281 -20.81 -10.60 -1.40
CA GLU A 281 -21.96 -11.44 -1.02
C GLU A 281 -22.36 -12.40 -2.14
N SER A 282 -22.39 -11.92 -3.38
CA SER A 282 -22.66 -12.74 -4.57
C SER A 282 -21.63 -13.86 -4.73
N HIS A 283 -20.35 -13.57 -4.55
CA HIS A 283 -19.29 -14.59 -4.62
C HIS A 283 -19.40 -15.60 -3.47
N ILE A 284 -19.71 -15.15 -2.25
CA ILE A 284 -19.92 -16.03 -1.09
C ILE A 284 -21.09 -16.97 -1.36
N SER A 285 -22.23 -16.44 -1.82
CA SER A 285 -23.41 -17.23 -2.17
C SER A 285 -23.08 -18.28 -3.25
N SER A 286 -22.34 -17.89 -4.29
CA SER A 286 -21.87 -18.80 -5.33
C SER A 286 -20.98 -19.92 -4.77
N MET A 287 -20.06 -19.59 -3.86
CA MET A 287 -19.20 -20.59 -3.20
C MET A 287 -20.00 -21.55 -2.34
N LEU A 288 -20.96 -21.07 -1.55
CA LEU A 288 -21.85 -21.93 -0.74
C LEU A 288 -22.61 -22.91 -1.62
N GLN A 289 -23.17 -22.44 -2.74
CA GLN A 289 -23.85 -23.30 -3.71
C GLN A 289 -22.92 -24.38 -4.30
N LYS A 290 -21.69 -24.00 -4.67
CA LYS A 290 -20.70 -24.92 -5.29
C LYS A 290 -20.15 -25.95 -4.30
N THR A 291 -20.06 -25.59 -3.02
CA THR A 291 -19.55 -26.47 -1.96
C THR A 291 -20.62 -27.26 -1.25
N GLY A 292 -21.90 -26.96 -1.47
CA GLY A 292 -23.03 -27.56 -0.75
C GLY A 292 -23.13 -27.10 0.71
N LEU A 293 -22.42 -26.06 1.10
CA LEU A 293 -22.44 -25.49 2.44
C LEU A 293 -23.57 -24.44 2.56
N THR A 294 -24.08 -24.26 3.78
CA THR A 294 -25.25 -23.42 4.04
C THR A 294 -24.90 -22.08 4.69
N THR A 295 -23.76 -22.00 5.39
CA THR A 295 -23.36 -20.78 6.10
C THR A 295 -21.93 -20.36 5.75
N ARG A 296 -21.65 -19.06 5.89
CA ARG A 296 -20.34 -18.48 5.63
C ARG A 296 -19.25 -19.06 6.54
N GLU A 297 -19.60 -19.36 7.79
CA GLU A 297 -18.70 -19.90 8.81
C GLU A 297 -18.20 -21.31 8.47
N GLN A 298 -18.92 -22.02 7.59
CA GLN A 298 -18.53 -23.35 7.11
C GLN A 298 -17.52 -23.31 5.94
N LEU A 299 -17.42 -22.17 5.23
CA LEU A 299 -16.51 -22.03 4.08
C LEU A 299 -15.03 -22.34 4.40
N PRO A 300 -14.48 -22.01 5.59
CA PRO A 300 -13.12 -22.40 5.96
C PRO A 300 -12.87 -23.92 5.87
N SER A 301 -13.87 -24.76 6.17
CA SER A 301 -13.74 -26.20 6.08
C SER A 301 -13.55 -26.72 4.64
N ALA A 302 -14.12 -26.02 3.65
CA ALA A 302 -13.94 -26.36 2.23
C ALA A 302 -12.50 -26.14 1.75
N SER A 303 -11.72 -25.27 2.41
CA SER A 303 -10.30 -25.05 2.08
C SER A 303 -9.36 -26.04 2.76
N SER A 304 -9.84 -26.75 3.78
CA SER A 304 -9.07 -27.68 4.61
C SER A 304 -9.26 -29.14 4.21
N ALA A 305 -10.16 -29.43 3.28
CA ALA A 305 -10.36 -30.79 2.77
C ALA A 305 -9.05 -31.26 2.11
N LYS A 306 -8.22 -31.95 2.89
CA LYS A 306 -7.06 -32.71 2.42
C LYS A 306 -7.53 -33.84 1.54
N GLU A 307 -6.73 -34.13 0.51
CA GLU A 307 -6.81 -35.33 -0.34
C GLU A 307 -7.01 -36.65 0.42
#